data_6d8559d489f5c65e4453056f31b50eed
#
_entry.id   6d8559d489f5c65e4453056f31b50eed
#
_cell.length_a   1.000
_cell.length_b   1.000
_cell.length_c   1.000
_cell.angle_alpha   90.00
_cell.angle_beta   90.00
_cell.angle_gamma   90.00
#
_symmetry.space_group_name_H-M   'P 1'
#
loop_
_entity.id
_entity.type
_entity.pdbx_description
1 polymer ?
#
loop_
_entity_poly.entity_id
_entity_poly.type
_entity_poly.pdbx_seq_one_letter_code
_entity_poly.pdbx_strand_id
1 'polypeptide(L)'
;STVIMTQKKILAVASIGGHWVQLLRITHPLEERYEVVYMSTHPKCKSMVGNCRFHTMMDFSRWNAWKMLPASFNILGILLKERPAAIVTTGAAPGLLTIILGRMTGTKTIWVDSVANVQTMSTCGKLARKFATHVYTQWPGLATAQVHYAGNIFGD
;
A
#
# COMPACT_ATOMS: atom_id res chain seq x y z
N SER A 1 -18.22 -20.99 -21.63
CA SER A 1 -18.05 -19.58 -21.66
C SER A 1 -17.68 -19.06 -20.29
N THR A 2 -16.63 -18.40 -20.28
CA THR A 2 -16.12 -17.78 -19.09
C THR A 2 -16.99 -16.57 -18.75
N VAL A 3 -17.71 -16.68 -17.67
CA VAL A 3 -18.26 -15.49 -17.04
C VAL A 3 -17.05 -14.73 -16.53
N ILE A 4 -16.71 -13.65 -17.20
CA ILE A 4 -15.67 -12.75 -16.71
C ILE A 4 -16.24 -12.05 -15.50
N MET A 5 -15.97 -12.60 -14.34
CA MET A 5 -16.24 -11.91 -13.11
C MET A 5 -15.15 -10.86 -12.96
N THR A 6 -15.54 -9.60 -13.05
CA THR A 6 -14.61 -8.51 -12.81
C THR A 6 -14.18 -8.57 -11.36
N GLN A 7 -12.94 -9.00 -11.13
CA GLN A 7 -12.37 -9.02 -9.78
C GLN A 7 -12.19 -7.59 -9.32
N LYS A 8 -12.38 -7.38 -8.01
CA LYS A 8 -12.05 -6.07 -7.41
C LYS A 8 -10.55 -5.84 -7.55
N LYS A 9 -10.20 -4.62 -7.86
CA LYS A 9 -8.81 -4.22 -8.07
C LYS A 9 -8.22 -3.67 -6.78
N ILE A 10 -7.04 -4.15 -6.44
CA ILE A 10 -6.26 -3.66 -5.29
C ILE A 10 -4.97 -3.09 -5.81
N LEU A 11 -4.62 -1.88 -5.37
CA LEU A 11 -3.31 -1.28 -5.63
C LEU A 11 -2.42 -1.55 -4.43
N ALA A 12 -1.35 -2.32 -4.63
CA ALA A 12 -0.39 -2.68 -3.60
C ALA A 12 0.88 -1.85 -3.78
N VAL A 13 1.25 -1.08 -2.76
CA VAL A 13 2.26 -0.03 -2.84
C VAL A 13 3.30 -0.18 -1.75
N ALA A 14 4.57 -0.12 -2.11
CA ALA A 14 5.65 -0.02 -1.15
C ALA A 14 6.92 0.50 -1.82
N SER A 15 7.78 1.16 -1.04
CA SER A 15 9.13 1.51 -1.48
C SER A 15 9.96 0.25 -1.65
N ILE A 16 10.95 0.31 -2.53
CA ILE A 16 11.90 -0.81 -2.73
C ILE A 16 12.60 -1.15 -1.41
N GLY A 17 12.89 -2.43 -1.21
CA GLY A 17 13.58 -2.92 -0.03
C GLY A 17 12.68 -3.77 0.87
N GLY A 18 12.87 -3.67 2.20
CA GLY A 18 12.13 -4.48 3.16
C GLY A 18 10.62 -4.27 3.12
N HIS A 19 10.17 -3.04 2.90
CA HIS A 19 8.74 -2.75 2.78
C HIS A 19 8.13 -3.48 1.59
N TRP A 20 8.85 -3.54 0.46
CA TRP A 20 8.40 -4.25 -0.73
C TRP A 20 8.31 -5.76 -0.49
N VAL A 21 9.32 -6.35 0.13
CA VAL A 21 9.32 -7.78 0.44
C VAL A 21 8.14 -8.14 1.35
N GLN A 22 7.90 -7.31 2.36
CA GLN A 22 6.78 -7.52 3.27
C GLN A 22 5.44 -7.38 2.55
N LEU A 23 5.32 -6.40 1.66
CA LEU A 23 4.11 -6.22 0.86
C LEU A 23 3.79 -7.49 0.07
N LEU A 24 4.77 -8.06 -0.61
CA LEU A 24 4.58 -9.24 -1.43
C LEU A 24 4.09 -10.44 -0.61
N ARG A 25 4.58 -10.60 0.62
CA ARG A 25 4.12 -11.68 1.51
C ARG A 25 2.63 -11.58 1.79
N ILE A 26 2.12 -10.36 1.90
CA ILE A 26 0.72 -10.11 2.19
C ILE A 26 -0.13 -10.24 0.94
N THR A 27 0.36 -9.73 -0.19
CA THR A 27 -0.47 -9.56 -1.38
C THR A 27 -0.43 -10.73 -2.35
N HIS A 28 0.65 -11.54 -2.38
CA HIS A 28 0.69 -12.70 -3.27
C HIS A 28 -0.52 -13.63 -3.08
N PRO A 29 -0.91 -13.98 -1.84
CA PRO A 29 -2.10 -14.81 -1.65
C PRO A 29 -3.38 -14.15 -2.14
N LEU A 30 -3.42 -12.83 -2.20
CA LEU A 30 -4.61 -12.10 -2.64
C LEU A 30 -4.80 -12.14 -4.16
N GLU A 31 -3.76 -12.47 -4.92
CA GLU A 31 -3.83 -12.50 -6.38
C GLU A 31 -4.80 -13.54 -6.89
N GLU A 32 -5.15 -14.53 -6.08
CA GLU A 32 -6.16 -15.53 -6.44
C GLU A 32 -7.58 -14.98 -6.43
N ARG A 33 -7.83 -13.93 -5.61
CA ARG A 33 -9.16 -13.40 -5.39
C ARG A 33 -9.36 -12.01 -5.98
N TYR A 34 -8.27 -11.26 -6.12
CA TYR A 34 -8.31 -9.86 -6.54
C TYR A 34 -7.37 -9.63 -7.70
N GLU A 35 -7.70 -8.64 -8.51
CA GLU A 35 -6.74 -8.13 -9.48
C GLU A 35 -5.77 -7.22 -8.73
N VAL A 36 -4.54 -7.66 -8.49
CA VAL A 36 -3.55 -6.88 -7.77
C VAL A 36 -2.67 -6.13 -8.77
N VAL A 37 -2.65 -4.81 -8.64
CA VAL A 37 -1.77 -3.93 -9.40
C VAL A 37 -0.70 -3.44 -8.43
N TYR A 38 0.56 -3.53 -8.82
CA TYR A 38 1.67 -3.18 -7.95
C TYR A 38 2.29 -1.85 -8.31
N MET A 39 2.77 -1.13 -7.30
CA MET A 39 3.47 0.13 -7.48
C MET A 39 4.65 0.19 -6.52
N SER A 40 5.84 0.52 -7.03
CA SER A 40 7.02 0.68 -6.19
C SER A 40 7.91 1.78 -6.74
N THR A 41 9.00 2.07 -6.02
CA THR A 41 9.89 3.19 -6.31
C THR A 41 11.01 2.84 -7.27
N HIS A 42 11.14 1.58 -7.70
CA HIS A 42 12.18 1.17 -8.63
C HIS A 42 11.65 0.15 -9.65
N PRO A 43 11.97 0.32 -10.95
CA PRO A 43 11.43 -0.56 -11.99
C PRO A 43 11.85 -2.03 -11.87
N LYS A 44 12.94 -2.33 -11.19
CA LYS A 44 13.36 -3.74 -11.03
C LYS A 44 12.39 -4.56 -10.18
N CYS A 45 11.52 -3.91 -9.41
CA CYS A 45 10.49 -4.60 -8.64
C CYS A 45 9.47 -5.31 -9.53
N LYS A 46 9.35 -4.90 -10.78
CA LYS A 46 8.45 -5.52 -11.75
C LYS A 46 8.71 -7.01 -11.92
N SER A 47 9.98 -7.43 -11.89
CA SER A 47 10.33 -8.84 -12.09
C SER A 47 9.80 -9.75 -10.97
N MET A 48 9.38 -9.18 -9.84
CA MET A 48 8.92 -9.94 -8.69
C MET A 48 7.40 -10.14 -8.65
N VAL A 49 6.67 -9.56 -9.58
CA VAL A 49 5.20 -9.60 -9.58
C VAL A 49 4.61 -10.38 -10.76
N GLY A 50 5.44 -11.07 -11.54
CA GLY A 50 4.98 -11.92 -12.64
C GLY A 50 4.19 -11.13 -13.69
N ASN A 51 2.98 -11.57 -13.97
CA ASN A 51 2.12 -10.95 -14.99
C ASN A 51 1.26 -9.82 -14.46
N CYS A 52 1.35 -9.50 -13.17
CA CYS A 52 0.59 -8.40 -12.61
C CYS A 52 1.06 -7.07 -13.18
N ARG A 53 0.11 -6.14 -13.35
CA ARG A 53 0.44 -4.82 -13.84
C ARG A 53 1.27 -4.07 -12.78
N PHE A 54 2.27 -3.33 -13.24
CA PHE A 54 3.22 -2.66 -12.37
C PHE A 54 3.41 -1.20 -12.80
N HIS A 55 3.45 -0.32 -11.81
CA HIS A 55 3.77 1.09 -12.00
C HIS A 55 4.98 1.47 -11.17
N THR A 56 5.81 2.35 -11.71
CA THR A 56 6.91 2.94 -10.95
C THR A 56 6.47 4.33 -10.49
N MET A 57 6.64 4.60 -9.19
CA MET A 57 6.35 5.92 -8.62
C MET A 57 7.64 6.61 -8.23
N MET A 58 7.60 7.94 -8.15
CA MET A 58 8.74 8.72 -7.70
C MET A 58 9.03 8.43 -6.23
N ASP A 59 10.31 8.24 -5.93
CA ASP A 59 10.76 8.12 -4.54
C ASP A 59 11.05 9.50 -3.98
N PHE A 60 10.80 9.66 -2.68
CA PHE A 60 11.15 10.86 -1.95
C PHE A 60 11.28 10.54 -0.47
N SER A 61 11.93 11.44 0.26
CA SER A 61 12.09 11.33 1.70
C SER A 61 11.94 12.73 2.30
N ARG A 62 12.01 12.82 3.64
CA ARG A 62 11.99 14.13 4.30
C ARG A 62 13.16 15.04 3.89
N TRP A 63 14.24 14.47 3.36
CA TRP A 63 15.40 15.24 2.91
C TRP A 63 15.19 15.90 1.55
N ASN A 64 14.26 15.36 0.74
CA ASN A 64 13.92 15.90 -0.55
C ASN A 64 12.39 16.01 -0.71
N ALA A 65 11.76 16.56 0.32
CA ALA A 65 10.31 16.69 0.39
C ALA A 65 9.72 17.52 -0.77
N TRP A 66 10.53 18.37 -1.43
CA TRP A 66 10.10 19.11 -2.60
C TRP A 66 9.61 18.21 -3.72
N LYS A 67 10.06 16.95 -3.73
CA LYS A 67 9.59 15.96 -4.71
C LYS A 67 8.16 15.50 -4.46
N MET A 68 7.59 15.84 -3.30
CA MET A 68 6.21 15.45 -2.98
C MET A 68 5.21 15.98 -4.00
N LEU A 69 5.42 17.19 -4.51
CA LEU A 69 4.49 17.78 -5.46
C LEU A 69 4.44 16.99 -6.79
N PRO A 70 5.58 16.80 -7.49
CA PRO A 70 5.54 15.97 -8.71
C PRO A 70 5.17 14.50 -8.42
N ALA A 71 5.58 13.96 -7.26
CA ALA A 71 5.20 12.60 -6.87
C ALA A 71 3.69 12.50 -6.69
N SER A 72 3.05 13.52 -6.13
CA SER A 72 1.60 13.54 -5.95
C SER A 72 0.88 13.49 -7.29
N PHE A 73 1.31 14.24 -8.29
CA PHE A 73 0.74 14.20 -9.63
C PHE A 73 0.95 12.84 -10.28
N ASN A 74 2.13 12.26 -10.13
CA ASN A 74 2.44 10.92 -10.65
C ASN A 74 1.51 9.86 -10.04
N ILE A 75 1.38 9.84 -8.72
CA ILE A 75 0.55 8.89 -8.00
C ILE A 75 -0.93 9.10 -8.34
N LEU A 76 -1.36 10.36 -8.34
CA LEU A 76 -2.75 10.68 -8.65
C LEU A 76 -3.14 10.23 -10.06
N GLY A 77 -2.24 10.41 -11.04
CA GLY A 77 -2.45 9.91 -12.39
C GLY A 77 -2.65 8.39 -12.42
N ILE A 78 -1.86 7.66 -11.64
CA ILE A 78 -1.98 6.21 -11.55
C ILE A 78 -3.30 5.82 -10.88
N LEU A 79 -3.69 6.52 -9.80
CA LEU A 79 -4.96 6.26 -9.12
C LEU A 79 -6.15 6.49 -10.05
N LEU A 80 -6.11 7.55 -10.83
CA LEU A 80 -7.19 7.87 -11.77
C LEU A 80 -7.24 6.86 -12.92
N LYS A 81 -6.11 6.35 -13.36
CA LYS A 81 -6.04 5.34 -14.41
C LYS A 81 -6.54 3.99 -13.92
N GLU A 82 -6.07 3.57 -12.75
CA GLU A 82 -6.37 2.23 -12.25
C GLU A 82 -7.70 2.15 -11.51
N ARG A 83 -8.12 3.22 -10.84
CA ARG A 83 -9.35 3.29 -10.05
C ARG A 83 -9.53 2.07 -9.15
N PRO A 84 -8.55 1.81 -8.25
CA PRO A 84 -8.62 0.62 -7.41
C PRO A 84 -9.76 0.72 -6.40
N ALA A 85 -10.31 -0.44 -6.01
CA ALA A 85 -11.29 -0.52 -4.95
C ALA A 85 -10.64 -0.29 -3.58
N ALA A 86 -9.36 -0.67 -3.44
CA ALA A 86 -8.61 -0.48 -2.22
C ALA A 86 -7.12 -0.29 -2.52
N ILE A 87 -6.43 0.39 -1.60
CA ILE A 87 -4.99 0.58 -1.64
C ILE A 87 -4.42 -0.07 -0.39
N VAL A 88 -3.38 -0.89 -0.56
CA VAL A 88 -2.65 -1.54 0.53
C VAL A 88 -1.20 -1.12 0.46
N THR A 89 -0.64 -0.68 1.58
CA THR A 89 0.79 -0.35 1.64
C THR A 89 1.42 -0.81 2.95
N THR A 90 2.69 -1.18 2.87
CA THR A 90 3.50 -1.53 4.04
C THR A 90 4.46 -0.42 4.45
N GLY A 91 4.45 0.74 3.76
CA GLY A 91 5.22 1.92 4.18
C GLY A 91 6.05 2.46 3.02
N ALA A 92 6.82 3.27 3.35
CA ALA A 92 7.47 4.41 3.74
C ALA A 92 6.73 5.70 3.32
N ALA A 93 7.45 6.83 3.11
CA ALA A 93 6.81 8.10 2.77
C ALA A 93 5.99 8.07 1.47
N PRO A 94 6.46 7.45 0.37
CA PRO A 94 5.63 7.33 -0.84
C PRO A 94 4.35 6.52 -0.61
N GLY A 95 4.40 5.49 0.23
CA GLY A 95 3.20 4.73 0.59
C GLY A 95 2.21 5.58 1.37
N LEU A 96 2.70 6.40 2.30
CA LEU A 96 1.85 7.32 3.06
C LEU A 96 1.18 8.35 2.14
N LEU A 97 1.92 8.91 1.19
CA LEU A 97 1.36 9.85 0.24
C LEU A 97 0.25 9.19 -0.59
N THR A 98 0.46 7.96 -1.02
CA THR A 98 -0.55 7.21 -1.77
C THR A 98 -1.81 7.00 -0.94
N ILE A 99 -1.68 6.70 0.35
CA ILE A 99 -2.81 6.57 1.27
C ILE A 99 -3.60 7.88 1.37
N ILE A 100 -2.89 8.99 1.53
CA ILE A 100 -3.54 10.32 1.65
C ILE A 100 -4.32 10.65 0.37
N LEU A 101 -3.69 10.49 -0.78
CA LEU A 101 -4.32 10.77 -2.07
C LEU A 101 -5.49 9.81 -2.35
N GLY A 102 -5.33 8.55 -1.98
CA GLY A 102 -6.40 7.56 -2.11
C GLY A 102 -7.61 7.93 -1.28
N ARG A 103 -7.39 8.37 -0.04
CA ARG A 103 -8.47 8.83 0.84
C ARG A 103 -9.19 10.02 0.24
N MET A 104 -8.44 10.95 -0.34
CA MET A 104 -9.02 12.13 -0.98
C MET A 104 -9.87 11.78 -2.21
N THR A 105 -9.57 10.67 -2.89
CA THR A 105 -10.34 10.21 -4.04
C THR A 105 -11.44 9.22 -3.65
N GLY A 106 -11.67 9.03 -2.35
CA GLY A 106 -12.73 8.15 -1.87
C GLY A 106 -12.39 6.66 -1.90
N THR A 107 -11.12 6.31 -2.06
CA THR A 107 -10.67 4.92 -2.12
C THR A 107 -10.42 4.38 -0.71
N LYS A 108 -10.80 3.13 -0.47
CA LYS A 108 -10.49 2.44 0.78
C LYS A 108 -8.98 2.28 0.90
N THR A 109 -8.42 2.59 2.07
CA THR A 109 -6.98 2.59 2.27
C THR A 109 -6.60 1.72 3.46
N ILE A 110 -5.57 0.88 3.28
CA ILE A 110 -5.12 -0.08 4.29
C ILE A 110 -3.61 0.10 4.46
N TRP A 111 -3.22 0.40 5.68
CA TRP A 111 -1.81 0.51 6.07
C TRP A 111 -1.42 -0.68 6.93
N VAL A 112 -0.33 -1.36 6.57
CA VAL A 112 0.23 -2.47 7.36
C VAL A 112 1.60 -2.05 7.85
N ASP A 113 1.75 -1.93 9.16
CA ASP A 113 2.99 -1.46 9.73
C ASP A 113 4.09 -2.53 9.67
N SER A 114 5.35 -2.09 9.69
CA SER A 114 6.50 -2.97 9.52
C SER A 114 6.66 -3.94 10.70
N VAL A 115 7.08 -5.16 10.40
CA VAL A 115 7.40 -6.16 11.43
C VAL A 115 8.57 -5.72 12.32
N ALA A 116 9.38 -4.78 11.86
CA ALA A 116 10.50 -4.25 12.64
C ALA A 116 10.05 -3.36 13.80
N ASN A 117 8.81 -2.87 13.79
CA ASN A 117 8.29 -1.97 14.82
C ASN A 117 7.62 -2.76 15.93
N VAL A 118 8.42 -3.32 16.84
CA VAL A 118 7.97 -4.24 17.90
C VAL A 118 7.19 -3.52 19.00
N GLN A 119 7.66 -2.36 19.43
CA GLN A 119 7.12 -1.66 20.60
C GLN A 119 6.33 -0.42 20.26
N THR A 120 6.65 0.23 19.14
CA THR A 120 5.94 1.41 18.66
C THR A 120 5.71 1.28 17.16
N MET A 121 4.66 1.94 16.67
CA MET A 121 4.45 2.04 15.24
C MET A 121 5.48 3.00 14.63
N SER A 122 5.77 2.82 13.33
CA SER A 122 6.62 3.76 12.60
C SER A 122 6.01 5.16 12.59
N THR A 123 6.84 6.18 12.33
CA THR A 123 6.35 7.55 12.22
C THR A 123 5.29 7.68 11.12
N CYS A 124 5.54 7.07 9.95
CA CYS A 124 4.57 7.08 8.87
C CYS A 124 3.29 6.33 9.24
N GLY A 125 3.41 5.23 9.99
CA GLY A 125 2.25 4.48 10.47
C GLY A 125 1.38 5.30 11.40
N LYS A 126 1.99 6.08 12.29
CA LYS A 126 1.26 6.97 13.19
C LYS A 126 0.49 8.04 12.42
N LEU A 127 1.09 8.59 11.37
CA LEU A 127 0.41 9.56 10.51
C LEU A 127 -0.69 8.88 9.70
N ALA A 128 -0.45 7.67 9.22
CA ALA A 128 -1.44 6.93 8.44
C ALA A 128 -2.73 6.68 9.21
N ARG A 129 -2.68 6.60 10.54
CA ARG A 129 -3.88 6.45 11.38
C ARG A 129 -4.93 7.53 11.12
N LYS A 130 -4.50 8.70 10.70
CA LYS A 130 -5.41 9.82 10.40
C LYS A 130 -6.06 9.72 9.03
N PHE A 131 -5.46 8.98 8.11
CA PHE A 131 -5.86 8.99 6.70
C PHE A 131 -6.28 7.62 6.18
N ALA A 132 -5.72 6.52 6.72
CA ALA A 132 -6.06 5.19 6.26
C ALA A 132 -7.41 4.73 6.78
N THR A 133 -8.15 3.99 5.96
CA THR A 133 -9.40 3.36 6.38
C THR A 133 -9.13 2.32 7.45
N HIS A 134 -8.09 1.54 7.27
CA HIS A 134 -7.65 0.52 8.23
C HIS A 134 -6.15 0.59 8.40
N VAL A 135 -5.67 0.42 9.63
CA VAL A 135 -4.24 0.33 9.95
C VAL A 135 -4.01 -0.98 10.69
N TYR A 136 -3.07 -1.78 10.19
CA TYR A 136 -2.72 -3.07 10.78
C TYR A 136 -1.30 -3.04 11.30
N THR A 137 -1.07 -3.73 12.42
CA THR A 137 0.26 -3.93 12.98
C THR A 137 0.65 -5.40 12.92
N GLN A 138 1.94 -5.68 12.81
CA GLN A 138 2.46 -7.03 12.88
C GLN A 138 2.53 -7.54 14.33
N TRP A 139 2.29 -6.69 15.32
CA TRP A 139 2.46 -7.00 16.74
C TRP A 139 1.14 -6.82 17.48
N PRO A 140 0.60 -7.88 18.09
CA PRO A 140 -0.71 -7.79 18.78
C PRO A 140 -0.79 -6.72 19.86
N GLY A 141 0.33 -6.49 20.57
CA GLY A 141 0.37 -5.52 21.67
C GLY A 141 0.21 -4.06 21.21
N LEU A 142 0.33 -3.78 19.92
CA LEU A 142 0.13 -2.43 19.37
C LEU A 142 -1.27 -2.24 18.76
N ALA A 143 -2.10 -3.28 18.75
CA ALA A 143 -3.44 -3.20 18.18
C ALA A 143 -4.36 -2.34 19.06
N THR A 144 -5.15 -1.47 18.42
CA THR A 144 -6.13 -0.61 19.07
C THR A 144 -7.43 -0.66 18.27
N ALA A 145 -8.42 0.17 18.65
CA ALA A 145 -9.68 0.23 17.92
C ALA A 145 -9.51 0.60 16.44
N GLN A 146 -8.49 1.39 16.10
CA GLN A 146 -8.20 1.80 14.73
C GLN A 146 -7.05 1.02 14.10
N VAL A 147 -6.27 0.31 14.90
CA VAL A 147 -5.09 -0.42 14.46
C VAL A 147 -5.33 -1.90 14.73
N HIS A 148 -5.29 -2.70 13.69
CA HIS A 148 -5.60 -4.12 13.74
C HIS A 148 -4.33 -4.97 13.67
N TYR A 149 -4.39 -6.16 14.26
CA TYR A 149 -3.30 -7.10 14.14
C TYR A 149 -3.24 -7.66 12.71
N ALA A 150 -2.02 -7.79 12.17
CA ALA A 150 -1.83 -8.17 10.76
C ALA A 150 -2.42 -9.52 10.39
N GLY A 151 -2.52 -10.46 11.35
CA GLY A 151 -3.13 -11.75 11.10
C GLY A 151 -4.60 -11.68 10.69
N ASN A 152 -5.25 -10.54 10.94
CA ASN A 152 -6.66 -10.32 10.60
C ASN A 152 -6.84 -9.49 9.34
N ILE A 153 -5.77 -9.20 8.60
CA ILE A 153 -5.87 -8.48 7.34
C ILE A 153 -6.75 -9.29 6.39
N PHE A 154 -7.80 -8.67 5.86
CA PHE A 154 -8.74 -9.32 4.96
C PHE A 154 -9.52 -10.48 5.59
N GLY A 155 -9.26 -10.78 6.87
CA GLY A 155 -10.14 -11.64 7.65
C GLY A 155 -11.34 -10.84 8.14
N ASP A 156 -12.31 -11.49 8.55
CA ASP A 156 -13.59 -10.89 8.95
C ASP A 156 -13.55 -10.07 10.21
#